data_695a3a5f7c2683183e88c03be4234ac9
#
_entry.id   695a3a5f7c2683183e88c03be4234ac9
#
_cell.length_a   1.000
_cell.length_b   1.000
_cell.length_c   1.000
_cell.angle_alpha   90.00
_cell.angle_beta   90.00
_cell.angle_gamma   90.00
#
_symmetry.space_group_name_H-M   'P 1'
#
loop_
_entity.id
_entity.type
_entity.pdbx_description
1 polymer ?
#
loop_
_entity_poly.entity_id
_entity_poly.type
_entity_poly.pdbx_seq_one_letter_code
_entity_poly.pdbx_strand_id
1 'polypeptide(L)'
;NIWTILMFQFIKRSDKINRWLNISAEKPQLSVMNLEKVKRRDTWITIGVVSLISFGFYVADLSFLLKVVILSFIGLGLGNLIQSWDHQIVLKLGGKLILIIMATLGLKLNFNAFDIPTSLIGISIVWIILHYVGMMIVAYYAKIHAAWIPIASMANLGGISTAPAVTAAYEKEWMPHAIVLAILSMVSGTAWGLFTIVLFEWII
;
A
#
# COMPACT_ATOMS: atom_id res chain seq x y z
N ASN A 1 6.97 -13.05 -0.20
CA ASN A 1 7.92 -12.27 -1.01
C ASN A 1 8.01 -12.72 -2.48
N ILE A 2 7.73 -14.00 -2.82
CA ILE A 2 7.65 -14.44 -4.22
C ILE A 2 6.53 -13.67 -4.95
N TRP A 3 5.37 -13.51 -4.32
CA TRP A 3 4.26 -12.75 -4.86
C TRP A 3 4.63 -11.29 -5.17
N THR A 4 5.38 -10.64 -4.28
CA THR A 4 5.87 -9.28 -4.51
C THR A 4 6.75 -9.19 -5.76
N ILE A 5 7.64 -10.18 -5.98
CA ILE A 5 8.49 -10.24 -7.17
C ILE A 5 7.64 -10.40 -8.44
N LEU A 6 6.61 -11.25 -8.40
CA LEU A 6 5.67 -11.41 -9.51
C LEU A 6 4.92 -10.11 -9.80
N MET A 7 4.48 -9.39 -8.76
CA MET A 7 3.80 -8.10 -8.91
C MET A 7 4.72 -7.03 -9.49
N PHE A 8 6.01 -7.02 -9.15
CA PHE A 8 7.00 -6.15 -9.81
C PHE A 8 7.13 -6.42 -11.30
N GLN A 9 7.11 -7.70 -11.70
CA GLN A 9 7.18 -8.07 -13.13
C GLN A 9 5.88 -7.71 -13.85
N PHE A 10 4.76 -7.89 -13.18
CA PHE A 10 3.46 -7.60 -13.76
C PHE A 10 3.24 -6.10 -13.97
N ILE A 11 3.58 -5.26 -12.98
CA ILE A 11 3.39 -3.82 -13.08
C ILE A 11 4.22 -3.21 -14.22
N LYS A 12 5.43 -3.72 -14.46
CA LYS A 12 6.27 -3.31 -15.59
C LYS A 12 5.68 -3.68 -16.95
N ARG A 13 4.80 -4.67 -16.99
CA ARG A 13 4.12 -5.14 -18.22
C ARG A 13 2.66 -4.67 -18.31
N SER A 14 2.22 -3.83 -17.38
CA SER A 14 0.81 -3.41 -17.29
C SER A 14 0.29 -2.77 -18.58
N ASP A 15 1.11 -1.99 -19.30
CA ASP A 15 0.71 -1.39 -20.58
C ASP A 15 0.47 -2.44 -21.69
N LYS A 16 1.23 -3.56 -21.68
CA LYS A 16 0.98 -4.68 -22.61
C LYS A 16 -0.29 -5.43 -22.24
N ILE A 17 -0.52 -5.63 -20.95
CA ILE A 17 -1.71 -6.31 -20.43
C ILE A 17 -2.94 -5.47 -20.70
N ASN A 18 -2.86 -4.17 -20.54
CA ASN A 18 -3.93 -3.23 -20.85
C ASN A 18 -4.36 -3.33 -22.31
N ARG A 19 -3.39 -3.40 -23.23
CA ARG A 19 -3.64 -3.61 -24.65
C ARG A 19 -4.25 -4.98 -24.95
N TRP A 20 -3.76 -6.03 -24.30
CA TRP A 20 -4.27 -7.39 -24.47
C TRP A 20 -5.69 -7.55 -23.96
N LEU A 21 -6.05 -6.90 -22.85
CA LEU A 21 -7.41 -6.88 -22.29
C LEU A 21 -8.33 -5.89 -23.01
N ASN A 22 -7.82 -5.16 -24.01
CA ASN A 22 -8.55 -4.11 -24.71
C ASN A 22 -9.19 -3.08 -23.75
N ILE A 23 -8.47 -2.76 -22.68
CA ILE A 23 -8.89 -1.74 -21.72
C ILE A 23 -8.30 -0.41 -22.21
N SER A 24 -9.18 0.46 -22.72
CA SER A 24 -8.82 1.81 -23.19
C SER A 24 -8.70 2.82 -22.03
N ALA A 25 -8.42 2.36 -20.82
CA ALA A 25 -8.24 3.25 -19.68
C ALA A 25 -6.96 4.07 -19.86
N GLU A 26 -7.11 5.38 -19.94
CA GLU A 26 -5.99 6.30 -19.86
C GLU A 26 -5.27 6.11 -18.51
N LYS A 27 -3.94 6.28 -18.55
CA LYS A 27 -3.19 6.39 -17.28
C LYS A 27 -3.83 7.50 -16.48
N PRO A 28 -4.26 7.26 -15.22
CA PRO A 28 -4.79 8.32 -14.40
C PRO A 28 -3.76 9.46 -14.37
N GLN A 29 -4.09 10.57 -15.00
CA GLN A 29 -3.34 11.80 -14.85
C GLN A 29 -3.63 12.30 -13.46
N LEU A 30 -2.88 11.78 -12.49
CA LEU A 30 -2.84 12.40 -11.19
C LEU A 30 -2.29 13.80 -11.42
N SER A 31 -3.05 14.79 -10.98
CA SER A 31 -2.64 16.18 -11.07
C SER A 31 -1.18 16.25 -10.63
N VAL A 32 -0.30 16.52 -11.58
CA VAL A 32 1.11 16.74 -11.31
C VAL A 32 1.09 17.85 -10.27
N MET A 33 1.38 17.49 -9.02
CA MET A 33 1.57 18.49 -8.00
C MET A 33 2.66 19.39 -8.56
N ASN A 34 2.27 20.62 -8.91
CA ASN A 34 3.22 21.62 -9.38
C ASN A 34 4.35 21.65 -8.36
N LEU A 35 5.48 21.05 -8.72
CA LEU A 35 6.69 21.02 -7.92
C LEU A 35 7.29 22.42 -7.97
N GLU A 36 6.58 23.40 -7.40
CA GLU A 36 7.20 24.67 -7.08
C GLU A 36 8.44 24.40 -6.26
N LYS A 37 9.50 25.12 -6.56
CA LYS A 37 10.77 24.98 -5.81
C LYS A 37 10.49 25.23 -4.34
N VAL A 38 10.38 24.13 -3.58
CA VAL A 38 10.12 24.17 -2.14
C VAL A 38 11.23 24.98 -1.47
N LYS A 39 10.85 25.98 -0.71
CA LYS A 39 11.82 26.79 0.04
C LYS A 39 12.43 25.94 1.15
N ARG A 40 13.73 26.10 1.40
CA ARG A 40 14.43 25.38 2.47
C ARG A 40 13.75 25.51 3.85
N ARG A 41 13.08 26.62 4.10
CA ARG A 41 12.30 26.84 5.32
C ARG A 41 11.14 25.86 5.43
N ASP A 42 10.44 25.59 4.33
CA ASP A 42 9.26 24.74 4.29
C ASP A 42 9.65 23.26 4.53
N THR A 43 10.81 22.85 4.04
CA THR A 43 11.42 21.56 4.35
C THR A 43 11.65 21.38 5.85
N TRP A 44 12.24 22.38 6.53
CA TRP A 44 12.48 22.30 7.97
C TRP A 44 11.18 22.30 8.79
N ILE A 45 10.19 23.07 8.38
CA ILE A 45 8.85 23.08 9.00
C ILE A 45 8.23 21.68 8.86
N THR A 46 8.27 21.11 7.68
CA THR A 46 7.72 19.76 7.42
C THR A 46 8.41 18.71 8.30
N ILE A 47 9.74 18.71 8.38
CA ILE A 47 10.50 17.79 9.24
C ILE A 47 10.11 17.99 10.70
N GLY A 48 10.03 19.23 11.19
CA GLY A 48 9.65 19.54 12.56
C GLY A 48 8.27 19.03 12.92
N VAL A 49 7.27 19.29 12.06
CA VAL A 49 5.90 18.83 12.27
C VAL A 49 5.79 17.31 12.25
N VAL A 50 6.43 16.65 11.27
CA VAL A 50 6.44 15.18 11.21
C VAL A 50 7.10 14.58 12.43
N SER A 51 8.23 15.14 12.89
CA SER A 51 8.94 14.67 14.09
C SER A 51 8.11 14.84 15.36
N LEU A 52 7.45 15.99 15.51
CA LEU A 52 6.58 16.27 16.66
C LEU A 52 5.39 15.32 16.72
N ILE A 53 4.72 15.09 15.59
CA ILE A 53 3.61 14.15 15.49
C ILE A 53 4.09 12.73 15.79
N SER A 54 5.21 12.31 15.20
CA SER A 54 5.78 10.98 15.43
C SER A 54 6.12 10.76 16.90
N PHE A 55 6.71 11.76 17.57
CA PHE A 55 7.01 11.71 19.00
C PHE A 55 5.73 11.61 19.84
N GLY A 56 4.71 12.42 19.54
CA GLY A 56 3.42 12.37 20.23
C GLY A 56 2.78 10.99 20.14
N PHE A 57 2.80 10.36 18.94
CA PHE A 57 2.27 9.01 18.76
C PHE A 57 3.17 7.91 19.34
N TYR A 58 4.45 8.16 19.51
CA TYR A 58 5.34 7.24 20.24
C TYR A 58 4.97 7.15 21.71
N VAL A 59 4.69 8.30 22.34
CA VAL A 59 4.30 8.38 23.76
C VAL A 59 2.86 7.92 23.99
N ALA A 60 1.97 8.09 23.00
CA ALA A 60 0.57 7.70 23.11
C ALA A 60 0.43 6.16 23.16
N ASP A 61 -0.26 5.67 24.19
CA ASP A 61 -0.57 4.24 24.34
C ASP A 61 -1.80 3.86 23.51
N LEU A 62 -1.65 3.88 22.19
CA LEU A 62 -2.69 3.54 21.23
C LEU A 62 -2.32 2.25 20.50
N SER A 63 -3.34 1.48 20.12
CA SER A 63 -3.12 0.30 19.28
C SER A 63 -2.52 0.68 17.92
N PHE A 64 -1.73 -0.20 17.35
CA PHE A 64 -1.06 0.03 16.05
C PHE A 64 -2.03 0.45 14.96
N LEU A 65 -3.17 -0.23 14.86
CA LEU A 65 -4.20 0.09 13.86
C LEU A 65 -4.71 1.52 14.02
N LEU A 66 -5.00 1.92 15.26
CA LEU A 66 -5.53 3.25 15.57
C LEU A 66 -4.50 4.35 15.27
N LYS A 67 -3.21 4.10 15.59
CA LYS A 67 -2.11 4.99 15.21
C LYS A 67 -2.05 5.20 13.70
N VAL A 68 -2.12 4.11 12.92
CA VAL A 68 -2.06 4.19 11.45
C VAL A 68 -3.24 4.97 10.89
N VAL A 69 -4.47 4.70 11.34
CA VAL A 69 -5.67 5.40 10.86
C VAL A 69 -5.60 6.89 11.19
N ILE A 70 -5.33 7.25 12.44
CA ILE A 70 -5.27 8.66 12.86
C ILE A 70 -4.14 9.40 12.13
N LEU A 71 -2.94 8.83 12.05
CA LEU A 71 -1.81 9.43 11.33
C LEU A 71 -2.12 9.65 9.85
N SER A 72 -2.90 8.77 9.25
CA SER A 72 -3.31 8.91 7.86
C SER A 72 -4.27 10.07 7.65
N PHE A 73 -5.26 10.22 8.52
CA PHE A 73 -6.15 11.38 8.49
C PHE A 73 -5.42 12.69 8.76
N ILE A 74 -4.50 12.70 9.74
CA ILE A 74 -3.65 13.86 10.02
C ILE A 74 -2.79 14.18 8.80
N GLY A 75 -2.15 13.19 8.19
CA GLY A 75 -1.32 13.38 6.99
C GLY A 75 -2.10 13.94 5.81
N LEU A 76 -3.31 13.41 5.56
CA LEU A 76 -4.20 13.93 4.52
C LEU A 76 -4.64 15.38 4.83
N GLY A 77 -4.99 15.68 6.09
CA GLY A 77 -5.36 17.02 6.52
C GLY A 77 -4.21 18.01 6.36
N LEU A 78 -3.03 17.68 6.87
CA LEU A 78 -1.85 18.54 6.78
C LEU A 78 -1.41 18.78 5.33
N GLY A 79 -1.44 17.72 4.49
CA GLY A 79 -1.10 17.84 3.07
C GLY A 79 -2.03 18.75 2.27
N ASN A 80 -3.29 18.86 2.70
CA ASN A 80 -4.28 19.75 2.04
C ASN A 80 -4.33 21.16 2.65
N LEU A 81 -4.10 21.29 3.96
CA LEU A 81 -4.24 22.57 4.67
C LEU A 81 -2.97 23.42 4.62
N ILE A 82 -1.79 22.79 4.60
CA ILE A 82 -0.51 23.49 4.64
C ILE A 82 0.03 23.66 3.22
N GLN A 83 -0.10 24.84 2.64
CA GLN A 83 0.40 25.16 1.30
C GLN A 83 1.93 25.06 1.18
N SER A 84 2.67 25.22 2.29
CA SER A 84 4.14 25.11 2.35
C SER A 84 4.64 23.71 2.72
N TRP A 85 3.85 22.67 2.46
CA TRP A 85 4.21 21.28 2.79
C TRP A 85 5.19 20.69 1.76
N ASP A 86 6.36 20.24 2.23
CA ASP A 86 7.35 19.59 1.36
C ASP A 86 7.03 18.11 1.15
N HIS A 87 6.17 17.83 0.16
CA HIS A 87 5.80 16.47 -0.21
C HIS A 87 7.00 15.62 -0.67
N GLN A 88 8.02 16.24 -1.29
CA GLN A 88 9.18 15.48 -1.79
C GLN A 88 10.00 14.90 -0.66
N ILE A 89 10.24 15.68 0.41
CA ILE A 89 11.01 15.18 1.56
C ILE A 89 10.24 14.11 2.31
N VAL A 90 8.92 14.25 2.46
CA VAL A 90 8.06 13.23 3.07
C VAL A 90 8.10 11.92 2.31
N LEU A 91 8.00 11.97 0.97
CA LEU A 91 8.08 10.78 0.13
C LEU A 91 9.48 10.13 0.18
N LYS A 92 10.54 10.94 0.16
CA LYS A 92 11.92 10.43 0.26
C LYS A 92 12.20 9.79 1.62
N LEU A 93 11.77 10.45 2.69
CA LEU A 93 11.94 9.94 4.06
C LEU A 93 11.09 8.69 4.27
N GLY A 94 9.82 8.73 3.88
CA GLY A 94 8.92 7.58 3.94
C GLY A 94 9.46 6.38 3.18
N GLY A 95 9.97 6.56 1.97
CA GLY A 95 10.60 5.49 1.18
C GLY A 95 11.80 4.86 1.89
N LYS A 96 12.67 5.66 2.54
CA LYS A 96 13.80 5.14 3.32
C LYS A 96 13.34 4.39 4.57
N LEU A 97 12.36 4.93 5.29
CA LEU A 97 11.80 4.29 6.48
C LEU A 97 11.13 2.95 6.15
N ILE A 98 10.38 2.88 5.05
CA ILE A 98 9.79 1.63 4.55
C ILE A 98 10.88 0.60 4.31
N LEU A 99 12.00 0.98 3.68
CA LEU A 99 13.10 0.07 3.39
C LEU A 99 13.74 -0.46 4.69
N ILE A 100 13.92 0.38 5.71
CA ILE A 100 14.41 -0.02 7.03
C ILE A 100 13.42 -1.00 7.71
N ILE A 101 12.13 -0.70 7.68
CA ILE A 101 11.10 -1.58 8.23
C ILE A 101 11.11 -2.95 7.52
N MET A 102 11.20 -2.96 6.19
CA MET A 102 11.28 -4.21 5.43
C MET A 102 12.52 -5.04 5.78
N ALA A 103 13.67 -4.38 5.95
CA ALA A 103 14.90 -5.04 6.38
C ALA A 103 14.76 -5.63 7.79
N THR A 104 14.22 -4.88 8.75
CA THR A 104 14.00 -5.36 10.11
C THR A 104 13.00 -6.50 10.20
N LEU A 105 11.93 -6.47 9.40
CA LEU A 105 10.97 -7.58 9.29
C LEU A 105 11.63 -8.81 8.67
N GLY A 106 12.48 -8.63 7.65
CA GLY A 106 13.25 -9.71 7.06
C GLY A 106 14.18 -10.39 8.06
N LEU A 107 14.85 -9.62 8.91
CA LEU A 107 15.74 -10.16 9.97
C LEU A 107 14.98 -10.92 11.07
N LYS A 108 13.70 -10.62 11.29
CA LYS A 108 12.85 -11.34 12.25
C LYS A 108 12.30 -12.66 11.72
N LEU A 109 12.48 -12.98 10.43
CA LEU A 109 12.05 -14.25 9.88
C LEU A 109 12.84 -15.42 10.49
N ASN A 110 12.13 -16.26 11.23
CA ASN A 110 12.70 -17.48 11.81
C ASN A 110 12.31 -18.66 10.92
N PHE A 111 13.26 -19.11 10.08
CA PHE A 111 13.03 -20.22 9.16
C PHE A 111 12.93 -21.59 9.87
N ASN A 112 13.42 -21.71 11.09
CA ASN A 112 13.35 -22.97 11.86
C ASN A 112 11.96 -23.25 12.45
N ALA A 113 11.05 -22.28 12.44
CA ALA A 113 9.68 -22.43 12.93
C ALA A 113 8.66 -22.74 11.81
N PHE A 114 9.12 -23.01 10.59
CA PHE A 114 8.26 -23.29 9.43
C PHE A 114 7.86 -24.77 9.34
N ASP A 115 7.07 -25.21 10.28
CA ASP A 115 6.34 -26.48 10.14
C ASP A 115 4.94 -26.19 9.56
N ILE A 116 4.90 -25.85 8.27
CA ILE A 116 3.65 -25.48 7.60
C ILE A 116 3.07 -26.73 6.93
N PRO A 117 1.84 -27.14 7.28
CA PRO A 117 1.16 -28.25 6.62
C PRO A 117 1.10 -28.02 5.10
N THR A 118 1.46 -29.03 4.33
CA THR A 118 1.47 -28.94 2.85
C THR A 118 0.11 -28.58 2.27
N SER A 119 -0.99 -28.99 2.93
CA SER A 119 -2.36 -28.61 2.59
C SER A 119 -2.58 -27.09 2.66
N LEU A 120 -2.02 -26.42 3.68
CA LEU A 120 -2.12 -24.96 3.84
C LEU A 120 -1.39 -24.22 2.72
N ILE A 121 -0.25 -24.74 2.27
CA ILE A 121 0.47 -24.18 1.13
C ILE A 121 -0.37 -24.29 -0.13
N GLY A 122 -0.99 -25.44 -0.39
CA GLY A 122 -1.85 -25.66 -1.55
C GLY A 122 -3.05 -24.70 -1.56
N ILE A 123 -3.77 -24.59 -0.44
CA ILE A 123 -4.89 -23.66 -0.30
C ILE A 123 -4.44 -22.21 -0.53
N SER A 124 -3.31 -21.81 0.04
CA SER A 124 -2.77 -20.46 -0.13
C SER A 124 -2.45 -20.13 -1.59
N ILE A 125 -1.88 -21.08 -2.34
CA ILE A 125 -1.59 -20.91 -3.77
C ILE A 125 -2.88 -20.74 -4.56
N VAL A 126 -3.87 -21.60 -4.34
CA VAL A 126 -5.17 -21.51 -5.01
C VAL A 126 -5.84 -20.17 -4.70
N TRP A 127 -5.83 -19.75 -3.44
CA TRP A 127 -6.41 -18.50 -3.01
C TRP A 127 -5.75 -17.29 -3.68
N ILE A 128 -4.41 -17.25 -3.76
CA ILE A 128 -3.65 -16.18 -4.44
C ILE A 128 -4.01 -16.11 -5.93
N ILE A 129 -4.12 -17.26 -6.59
CA ILE A 129 -4.50 -17.31 -8.01
C ILE A 129 -5.92 -16.77 -8.19
N LEU A 130 -6.88 -17.24 -7.39
CA LEU A 130 -8.27 -16.78 -7.45
C LEU A 130 -8.37 -15.28 -7.16
N HIS A 131 -7.64 -14.78 -6.15
CA HIS A 131 -7.56 -13.35 -5.84
C HIS A 131 -7.10 -12.54 -7.06
N TYR A 132 -6.01 -13.00 -7.71
CA TYR A 132 -5.46 -12.31 -8.86
C TYR A 132 -6.39 -12.34 -10.07
N VAL A 133 -6.98 -13.49 -10.37
CA VAL A 133 -7.96 -13.63 -11.45
C VAL A 133 -9.18 -12.76 -11.18
N GLY A 134 -9.69 -12.77 -9.95
CA GLY A 134 -10.80 -11.91 -9.54
C GLY A 134 -10.51 -10.43 -9.77
N MET A 135 -9.31 -9.96 -9.41
CA MET A 135 -8.90 -8.58 -9.65
C MET A 135 -8.78 -8.25 -11.15
N MET A 136 -8.30 -9.19 -11.96
CA MET A 136 -8.26 -9.01 -13.43
C MET A 136 -9.66 -8.89 -14.01
N ILE A 137 -10.59 -9.73 -13.55
CA ILE A 137 -12.00 -9.68 -13.98
C ILE A 137 -12.62 -8.31 -13.63
N VAL A 138 -12.44 -7.87 -12.38
CA VAL A 138 -12.94 -6.54 -11.95
C VAL A 138 -12.32 -5.42 -12.78
N ALA A 139 -11.01 -5.45 -13.00
CA ALA A 139 -10.32 -4.44 -13.81
C ALA A 139 -10.84 -4.41 -15.26
N TYR A 140 -11.12 -5.57 -15.83
CA TYR A 140 -11.68 -5.68 -17.17
C TYR A 140 -13.08 -5.06 -17.28
N TYR A 141 -14.01 -5.44 -16.38
CA TYR A 141 -15.38 -4.92 -16.41
C TYR A 141 -15.48 -3.45 -15.99
N ALA A 142 -14.71 -3.05 -15.00
CA ALA A 142 -14.67 -1.65 -14.54
C ALA A 142 -13.77 -0.74 -15.40
N LYS A 143 -13.12 -1.29 -16.44
CA LYS A 143 -12.18 -0.58 -17.32
C LYS A 143 -11.08 0.15 -16.58
N ILE A 144 -10.57 -0.47 -15.52
CA ILE A 144 -9.50 0.10 -14.69
C ILE A 144 -8.16 -0.27 -15.31
N HIS A 145 -7.24 0.68 -15.39
CA HIS A 145 -5.89 0.47 -15.92
C HIS A 145 -5.16 -0.68 -15.21
N ALA A 146 -4.58 -1.60 -15.98
CA ALA A 146 -3.98 -2.84 -15.46
C ALA A 146 -2.87 -2.62 -14.42
N ALA A 147 -2.23 -1.44 -14.38
CA ALA A 147 -1.25 -1.12 -13.35
C ALA A 147 -1.83 -1.08 -11.93
N TRP A 148 -3.14 -0.85 -11.79
CA TRP A 148 -3.79 -0.87 -10.49
C TRP A 148 -3.95 -2.27 -9.89
N ILE A 149 -3.94 -3.32 -10.73
CA ILE A 149 -4.07 -4.71 -10.25
C ILE A 149 -2.94 -5.09 -9.29
N PRO A 150 -1.64 -4.97 -9.67
CA PRO A 150 -0.55 -5.27 -8.75
C PRO A 150 -0.50 -4.31 -7.56
N ILE A 151 -0.84 -3.04 -7.73
CA ILE A 151 -0.89 -2.06 -6.64
C ILE A 151 -1.94 -2.47 -5.62
N ALA A 152 -3.17 -2.76 -6.05
CA ALA A 152 -4.25 -3.18 -5.17
C ALA A 152 -4.01 -4.55 -4.55
N SER A 153 -3.43 -5.51 -5.30
CA SER A 153 -3.03 -6.79 -4.76
C SER A 153 -2.00 -6.63 -3.63
N MET A 154 -1.00 -5.78 -3.83
CA MET A 154 0.01 -5.53 -2.79
C MET A 154 -0.54 -4.70 -1.64
N ALA A 155 -1.50 -3.82 -1.87
CA ALA A 155 -2.21 -3.11 -0.81
C ALA A 155 -2.96 -4.08 0.10
N ASN A 156 -3.59 -5.11 -0.48
CA ASN A 156 -4.36 -6.10 0.27
C ASN A 156 -3.46 -7.16 0.95
N LEU A 157 -2.45 -7.69 0.25
CA LEU A 157 -1.63 -8.80 0.74
C LEU A 157 -0.36 -8.36 1.47
N GLY A 158 0.20 -7.24 1.07
CA GLY A 158 1.48 -6.75 1.58
C GLY A 158 1.37 -5.49 2.44
N GLY A 159 0.24 -4.78 2.33
CA GLY A 159 -0.07 -3.60 3.12
C GLY A 159 0.79 -2.38 2.79
N ILE A 160 0.89 -1.48 3.77
CA ILE A 160 1.46 -0.13 3.65
C ILE A 160 2.93 -0.13 3.24
N SER A 161 3.70 -1.17 3.55
CA SER A 161 5.13 -1.23 3.23
C SER A 161 5.42 -1.67 1.80
N THR A 162 4.61 -2.57 1.24
CA THR A 162 4.89 -3.22 -0.04
C THR A 162 4.15 -2.59 -1.21
N ALA A 163 2.94 -2.09 -1.01
CA ALA A 163 2.18 -1.44 -2.06
C ALA A 163 2.90 -0.21 -2.65
N PRO A 164 3.41 0.74 -1.84
CA PRO A 164 4.18 1.87 -2.37
C PRO A 164 5.48 1.44 -3.04
N ALA A 165 6.14 0.39 -2.55
CA ALA A 165 7.38 -0.10 -3.14
C ALA A 165 7.17 -0.65 -4.56
N VAL A 166 6.11 -1.44 -4.77
CA VAL A 166 5.74 -1.94 -6.11
C VAL A 166 5.30 -0.79 -7.01
N THR A 167 4.54 0.16 -6.47
CA THR A 167 4.08 1.34 -7.20
C THR A 167 5.24 2.20 -7.69
N ALA A 168 6.25 2.42 -6.83
CA ALA A 168 7.44 3.21 -7.18
C ALA A 168 8.27 2.61 -8.32
N ALA A 169 8.15 1.31 -8.58
CA ALA A 169 8.79 0.64 -9.70
C ALA A 169 8.14 0.95 -11.06
N TYR A 170 6.93 1.47 -11.04
CA TYR A 170 6.17 1.88 -12.22
C TYR A 170 6.07 3.40 -12.30
N GLU A 171 5.49 4.03 -11.27
CA GLU A 171 5.27 5.47 -11.21
C GLU A 171 5.37 5.96 -9.75
N LYS A 172 6.40 6.75 -9.45
CA LYS A 172 6.64 7.22 -8.08
C LYS A 172 5.55 8.17 -7.56
N GLU A 173 4.96 8.93 -8.45
CA GLU A 173 3.89 9.88 -8.11
C GLU A 173 2.62 9.20 -7.61
N TRP A 174 2.45 7.90 -7.90
CA TRP A 174 1.29 7.13 -7.45
C TRP A 174 1.48 6.51 -6.05
N MET A 175 2.67 6.65 -5.44
CA MET A 175 2.93 6.08 -4.12
C MET A 175 1.93 6.53 -3.03
N PRO A 176 1.52 7.81 -2.94
CA PRO A 176 0.52 8.22 -1.95
C PRO A 176 -0.81 7.47 -2.10
N HIS A 177 -1.25 7.25 -3.33
CA HIS A 177 -2.48 6.52 -3.62
C HIS A 177 -2.38 5.04 -3.22
N ALA A 178 -1.22 4.43 -3.44
CA ALA A 178 -0.96 3.06 -2.99
C ALA A 178 -0.99 2.94 -1.46
N ILE A 179 -0.52 3.95 -0.74
CA ILE A 179 -0.60 4.02 0.73
C ILE A 179 -2.05 4.11 1.18
N VAL A 180 -2.83 5.04 0.61
CA VAL A 180 -4.26 5.19 0.93
C VAL A 180 -5.01 3.88 0.65
N LEU A 181 -4.76 3.26 -0.50
CA LEU A 181 -5.37 1.99 -0.85
C LEU A 181 -5.01 0.87 0.13
N ALA A 182 -3.76 0.83 0.60
CA ALA A 182 -3.31 -0.15 1.59
C ALA A 182 -3.99 0.06 2.95
N ILE A 183 -4.19 1.32 3.37
CA ILE A 183 -4.91 1.65 4.60
C ILE A 183 -6.38 1.23 4.49
N LEU A 184 -7.05 1.59 3.40
CA LEU A 184 -8.42 1.19 3.14
C LEU A 184 -8.57 -0.33 3.13
N SER A 185 -7.64 -1.03 2.50
CA SER A 185 -7.62 -2.49 2.47
C SER A 185 -7.44 -3.09 3.87
N MET A 186 -6.59 -2.50 4.71
CA MET A 186 -6.37 -2.97 6.07
C MET A 186 -7.61 -2.79 6.96
N VAL A 187 -8.28 -1.64 6.86
CA VAL A 187 -9.51 -1.35 7.61
C VAL A 187 -10.66 -2.24 7.13
N SER A 188 -10.90 -2.29 5.82
CA SER A 188 -11.96 -3.12 5.25
C SER A 188 -11.71 -4.61 5.45
N GLY A 189 -10.47 -5.07 5.31
CA GLY A 189 -10.08 -6.46 5.53
C GLY A 189 -10.34 -6.92 6.97
N THR A 190 -10.07 -6.05 7.96
CA THR A 190 -10.42 -6.34 9.36
C THR A 190 -11.93 -6.46 9.55
N ALA A 191 -12.71 -5.55 8.97
CA ALA A 191 -14.18 -5.60 9.05
C ALA A 191 -14.75 -6.87 8.41
N TRP A 192 -14.27 -7.22 7.19
CA TRP A 192 -14.69 -8.43 6.50
C TRP A 192 -14.23 -9.70 7.23
N GLY A 193 -13.04 -9.69 7.84
CA GLY A 193 -12.56 -10.79 8.66
C GLY A 193 -13.47 -11.06 9.87
N LEU A 194 -13.84 -10.02 10.61
CA LEU A 194 -14.79 -10.12 11.72
C LEU A 194 -16.16 -10.61 11.25
N PHE A 195 -16.65 -10.08 10.14
CA PHE A 195 -17.91 -10.55 9.54
C PHE A 195 -17.86 -12.02 9.16
N THR A 196 -16.74 -12.49 8.62
CA THR A 196 -16.55 -13.90 8.28
C THR A 196 -16.60 -14.79 9.53
N ILE A 197 -16.01 -14.38 10.65
CA ILE A 197 -16.07 -15.12 11.92
C ILE A 197 -17.53 -15.27 12.35
N VAL A 198 -18.29 -14.17 12.36
CA VAL A 198 -19.72 -14.21 12.71
C VAL A 198 -20.51 -15.14 11.80
N LEU A 199 -20.23 -15.12 10.48
CA LEU A 199 -20.88 -16.05 9.55
C LEU A 199 -20.57 -17.51 9.86
N PHE A 200 -19.33 -17.85 10.19
CA PHE A 200 -18.97 -19.21 10.56
C PHE A 200 -19.61 -19.65 11.87
N GLU A 201 -19.71 -18.76 12.85
CA GLU A 201 -20.43 -19.06 14.11
C GLU A 201 -21.93 -19.32 13.89
N TRP A 202 -22.50 -18.79 12.82
CA TRP A 202 -23.91 -19.02 12.44
C TRP A 202 -24.14 -20.34 11.68
N ILE A 203 -23.11 -20.85 11.00
CA ILE A 203 -23.21 -22.02 10.13
C ILE A 203 -22.82 -23.32 10.86
N ILE A 204 -21.99 -23.21 11.90
CA ILE A 204 -21.47 -24.33 12.70
C ILE A 204 -22.27 -24.43 14.00
#